data_ec10bf6b879c69ae854b30bb9fb53833
#
_entry.id   ec10bf6b879c69ae854b30bb9fb53833
#
_cell.length_a   1.000
_cell.length_b   1.000
_cell.length_c   1.000
_cell.angle_alpha   90.00
_cell.angle_beta   90.00
_cell.angle_gamma   90.00
#
_symmetry.space_group_name_H-M   'P 1'
#
loop_
_entity.id
_entity.type
_entity.pdbx_description
1 polymer ?
#
loop_
_entity_poly.entity_id
_entity_poly.type
_entity_poly.pdbx_seq_one_letter_code
_entity_poly.pdbx_strand_id
1 'polypeptide(L)'
;KRRSDTIGILLPSPTYAAFGVNLMAIQKTCSERNYSCKVALSQFSPEEERLAMRRFHEQRIGGLILVGLDMSNVEYMKTLEAAGIPCIILWEVPDESVNYIGIDNARSIYTSVKYLIDLGHKRIGFLVGPMTCARRTIDRMEGYKKVLADNGIPFDPELIRSQPPSYLLGKESMRAFLKLQDPPTAVLCVNDYLAIGAIRAITEAGLSVPEDISVCGFDDIDIAAYFNPPLTSIKTPCYEMGQMAANIMISAIESQTPLKVQYLLDTELIVRRTCGRVKEK
;
A
#
# COMPACT_ATOMS: atom_id res chain seq x y z
N LYS A 1 -24.59 10.59 27.76
CA LYS A 1 -24.88 10.30 26.34
C LYS A 1 -24.54 8.83 26.07
N ARG A 2 -25.49 8.07 25.46
CA ARG A 2 -25.26 6.66 25.09
C ARG A 2 -24.10 6.62 24.07
N ARG A 3 -23.05 5.84 24.34
CA ARG A 3 -21.91 5.63 23.43
C ARG A 3 -22.40 4.95 22.16
N SER A 4 -21.78 5.28 21.03
CA SER A 4 -21.99 4.52 19.80
C SER A 4 -21.04 3.33 19.79
N ASP A 5 -21.59 2.11 19.69
CA ASP A 5 -20.84 0.87 19.56
C ASP A 5 -20.54 0.57 18.08
N THR A 6 -20.50 1.60 17.25
CA THR A 6 -20.28 1.49 15.81
C THR A 6 -19.00 2.19 15.40
N ILE A 7 -18.11 1.46 14.78
CA ILE A 7 -16.86 1.99 14.19
C ILE A 7 -17.05 2.14 12.68
N GLY A 8 -16.77 3.34 12.16
CA GLY A 8 -16.70 3.60 10.73
C GLY A 8 -15.37 3.07 10.15
N ILE A 9 -15.44 2.44 8.99
CA ILE A 9 -14.28 1.99 8.24
C ILE A 9 -14.40 2.59 6.85
N LEU A 10 -13.45 3.42 6.47
CA LEU A 10 -13.35 4.00 5.13
C LEU A 10 -12.15 3.39 4.43
N LEU A 11 -12.34 2.82 3.25
CA LEU A 11 -11.27 2.22 2.45
C LEU A 11 -11.53 2.45 0.95
N PRO A 12 -10.46 2.47 0.11
CA PRO A 12 -10.64 2.70 -1.33
C PRO A 12 -11.39 1.57 -2.03
N SER A 13 -11.04 0.32 -1.74
CA SER A 13 -11.66 -0.86 -2.37
C SER A 13 -11.38 -2.12 -1.55
N PRO A 14 -12.39 -2.95 -1.27
CA PRO A 14 -12.20 -4.24 -0.59
C PRO A 14 -11.65 -5.32 -1.55
N THR A 15 -11.70 -5.11 -2.86
CA THR A 15 -11.17 -6.05 -3.85
C THR A 15 -9.65 -5.99 -3.96
N TYR A 16 -9.03 -4.95 -3.43
CA TYR A 16 -7.59 -4.91 -3.25
C TYR A 16 -7.22 -5.73 -2.00
N ALA A 17 -6.55 -6.86 -2.20
CA ALA A 17 -6.38 -7.89 -1.16
C ALA A 17 -5.81 -7.33 0.15
N ALA A 18 -4.80 -6.47 0.09
CA ALA A 18 -4.20 -5.87 1.29
C ALA A 18 -5.22 -5.08 2.14
N PHE A 19 -6.08 -4.27 1.48
CA PHE A 19 -7.14 -3.54 2.18
C PHE A 19 -8.28 -4.46 2.65
N GLY A 20 -8.55 -5.53 1.88
CA GLY A 20 -9.49 -6.58 2.29
C GLY A 20 -9.04 -7.29 3.57
N VAL A 21 -7.74 -7.56 3.70
CA VAL A 21 -7.15 -8.16 4.92
C VAL A 21 -7.26 -7.20 6.11
N ASN A 22 -6.99 -5.90 5.93
CA ASN A 22 -7.22 -4.91 6.99
C ASN A 22 -8.69 -4.93 7.44
N LEU A 23 -9.64 -4.87 6.48
CA LEU A 23 -11.08 -4.89 6.77
C LEU A 23 -11.50 -6.13 7.56
N MET A 24 -11.04 -7.31 7.14
CA MET A 24 -11.28 -8.58 7.83
C MET A 24 -10.79 -8.53 9.28
N ALA A 25 -9.55 -8.07 9.49
CA ALA A 25 -8.95 -7.99 10.83
C ALA A 25 -9.71 -7.02 11.74
N ILE A 26 -10.08 -5.84 11.21
CA ILE A 26 -10.87 -4.84 11.93
C ILE A 26 -12.24 -5.42 12.31
N GLN A 27 -12.96 -6.00 11.34
CA GLN A 27 -14.31 -6.55 11.60
C GLN A 27 -14.29 -7.69 12.61
N LYS A 28 -13.31 -8.60 12.51
CA LYS A 28 -13.15 -9.70 13.46
C LYS A 28 -12.94 -9.17 14.88
N THR A 29 -12.00 -8.25 15.05
CA THR A 29 -11.68 -7.65 16.36
C THR A 29 -12.88 -6.88 16.94
N CYS A 30 -13.60 -6.12 16.12
CA CYS A 30 -14.81 -5.41 16.53
C CYS A 30 -15.89 -6.40 17.00
N SER A 31 -16.13 -7.48 16.24
CA SER A 31 -17.13 -8.50 16.59
C SER A 31 -16.80 -9.19 17.91
N GLU A 32 -15.55 -9.54 18.16
CA GLU A 32 -15.08 -10.15 19.41
C GLU A 32 -15.27 -9.24 20.64
N ARG A 33 -15.33 -7.92 20.42
CA ARG A 33 -15.54 -6.89 21.45
C ARG A 33 -16.97 -6.31 21.47
N ASN A 34 -17.94 -6.93 20.77
CA ASN A 34 -19.33 -6.49 20.62
C ASN A 34 -19.50 -5.08 20.02
N TYR A 35 -18.61 -4.71 19.09
CA TYR A 35 -18.72 -3.51 18.28
C TYR A 35 -19.22 -3.84 16.86
N SER A 36 -20.05 -2.94 16.31
CA SER A 36 -20.51 -3.01 14.92
C SER A 36 -19.58 -2.21 14.02
N CYS A 37 -19.44 -2.63 12.75
CA CYS A 37 -18.69 -1.89 11.74
C CYS A 37 -19.64 -1.34 10.67
N LYS A 38 -19.43 -0.08 10.28
CA LYS A 38 -20.01 0.51 9.06
C LYS A 38 -18.90 0.77 8.06
N VAL A 39 -19.02 0.21 6.85
CA VAL A 39 -18.02 0.32 5.81
C VAL A 39 -18.47 1.31 4.73
N ALA A 40 -17.57 2.18 4.31
CA ALA A 40 -17.74 3.04 3.14
C ALA A 40 -16.54 2.87 2.21
N LEU A 41 -16.76 3.03 0.90
CA LEU A 41 -15.76 2.89 -0.14
C LEU A 41 -15.53 4.24 -0.81
N SER A 42 -14.27 4.68 -0.91
CA SER A 42 -13.92 5.94 -1.58
C SER A 42 -13.55 5.77 -3.06
N GLN A 43 -13.30 4.54 -3.53
CA GLN A 43 -12.90 4.27 -4.90
C GLN A 43 -11.69 5.11 -5.36
N PHE A 44 -10.78 5.43 -4.45
CA PHE A 44 -9.62 6.31 -4.66
C PHE A 44 -10.01 7.76 -5.03
N SER A 45 -11.23 8.21 -4.71
CA SER A 45 -11.68 9.59 -4.92
C SER A 45 -11.64 10.39 -3.61
N PRO A 46 -10.90 11.51 -3.55
CA PRO A 46 -10.88 12.39 -2.38
C PRO A 46 -12.26 12.96 -2.05
N GLU A 47 -13.11 13.21 -3.04
CA GLU A 47 -14.48 13.70 -2.88
C GLU A 47 -15.35 12.65 -2.19
N GLU A 48 -15.29 11.38 -2.62
CA GLU A 48 -16.02 10.28 -2.00
C GLU A 48 -15.53 10.00 -0.59
N GLU A 49 -14.23 10.13 -0.32
CA GLU A 49 -13.68 10.06 1.05
C GLU A 49 -14.34 11.11 1.96
N ARG A 50 -14.36 12.36 1.51
CA ARG A 50 -14.92 13.47 2.26
C ARG A 50 -16.43 13.28 2.50
N LEU A 51 -17.13 12.82 1.47
CA LEU A 51 -18.57 12.52 1.57
C LEU A 51 -18.85 11.40 2.57
N ALA A 52 -18.04 10.33 2.54
CA ALA A 52 -18.16 9.22 3.47
C ALA A 52 -17.89 9.66 4.92
N MET A 53 -16.84 10.44 5.15
CA MET A 53 -16.52 10.99 6.48
C MET A 53 -17.67 11.86 7.02
N ARG A 54 -18.27 12.72 6.16
CA ARG A 54 -19.43 13.51 6.54
C ARG A 54 -20.62 12.64 6.94
N ARG A 55 -20.95 11.62 6.15
CA ARG A 55 -22.02 10.67 6.46
C ARG A 55 -21.79 9.94 7.78
N PHE A 56 -20.55 9.53 8.06
CA PHE A 56 -20.17 8.92 9.34
C PHE A 56 -20.39 9.86 10.53
N HIS A 57 -20.02 11.14 10.36
CA HIS A 57 -20.28 12.16 11.37
C HIS A 57 -21.79 12.32 11.65
N GLU A 58 -22.62 12.46 10.61
CA GLU A 58 -24.06 12.58 10.71
C GLU A 58 -24.71 11.36 11.41
N GLN A 59 -24.14 10.18 11.20
CA GLN A 59 -24.56 8.91 11.80
C GLN A 59 -24.01 8.70 13.21
N ARG A 60 -23.23 9.63 13.75
CA ARG A 60 -22.68 9.58 15.11
C ARG A 60 -21.94 8.28 15.42
N ILE A 61 -21.03 7.86 14.56
CA ILE A 61 -20.16 6.72 14.83
C ILE A 61 -19.28 6.98 16.06
N GLY A 62 -18.83 5.92 16.73
CA GLY A 62 -17.97 6.01 17.93
C GLY A 62 -16.53 6.33 17.61
N GLY A 63 -16.03 5.95 16.42
CA GLY A 63 -14.67 6.18 15.94
C GLY A 63 -14.54 5.85 14.47
N LEU A 64 -13.46 6.30 13.81
CA LEU A 64 -13.23 6.16 12.37
C LEU A 64 -11.84 5.57 12.10
N ILE A 65 -11.78 4.49 11.35
CA ILE A 65 -10.55 3.90 10.82
C ILE A 65 -10.52 4.14 9.31
N LEU A 66 -9.45 4.81 8.84
CA LEU A 66 -9.24 5.21 7.46
C LEU A 66 -8.12 4.33 6.87
N VAL A 67 -8.47 3.40 5.97
CA VAL A 67 -7.52 2.51 5.30
C VAL A 67 -6.95 3.23 4.07
N GLY A 68 -5.91 4.01 4.30
CA GLY A 68 -5.42 5.02 3.37
C GLY A 68 -6.29 6.30 3.42
N LEU A 69 -5.67 7.43 3.19
CA LEU A 69 -6.35 8.72 3.15
C LEU A 69 -5.66 9.62 2.13
N ASP A 70 -6.43 10.34 1.33
CA ASP A 70 -5.90 11.45 0.54
C ASP A 70 -5.52 12.62 1.47
N MET A 71 -4.31 13.13 1.32
CA MET A 71 -3.78 14.17 2.21
C MET A 71 -4.59 15.47 2.17
N SER A 72 -5.34 15.74 1.10
CA SER A 72 -6.26 16.87 1.03
C SER A 72 -7.43 16.80 2.02
N ASN A 73 -7.69 15.60 2.56
CA ASN A 73 -8.78 15.34 3.51
C ASN A 73 -8.33 15.33 4.99
N VAL A 74 -7.04 15.48 5.27
CA VAL A 74 -6.50 15.45 6.65
C VAL A 74 -7.15 16.55 7.53
N GLU A 75 -7.29 17.75 7.01
CA GLU A 75 -7.92 18.84 7.76
C GLU A 75 -9.39 18.57 8.07
N TYR A 76 -10.12 17.91 7.15
CA TYR A 76 -11.49 17.51 7.43
C TYR A 76 -11.54 16.40 8.51
N MET A 77 -10.62 15.44 8.47
CA MET A 77 -10.49 14.43 9.51
C MET A 77 -10.25 15.07 10.89
N LYS A 78 -9.39 16.08 11.00
CA LYS A 78 -9.16 16.82 12.24
C LYS A 78 -10.42 17.50 12.78
N THR A 79 -11.35 17.93 11.89
CA THR A 79 -12.65 18.46 12.34
C THR A 79 -13.51 17.39 13.00
N LEU A 80 -13.41 16.13 12.58
CA LEU A 80 -14.10 15.00 13.22
C LEU A 80 -13.53 14.72 14.61
N GLU A 81 -12.20 14.75 14.74
CA GLU A 81 -11.52 14.59 16.03
C GLU A 81 -11.90 15.70 17.01
N ALA A 82 -11.95 16.95 16.54
CA ALA A 82 -12.45 18.09 17.34
C ALA A 82 -13.93 17.94 17.74
N ALA A 83 -14.73 17.24 16.94
CA ALA A 83 -16.12 16.90 17.26
C ALA A 83 -16.24 15.67 18.19
N GLY A 84 -15.13 15.09 18.64
CA GLY A 84 -15.08 13.97 19.57
C GLY A 84 -15.19 12.59 18.91
N ILE A 85 -14.92 12.48 17.61
CA ILE A 85 -14.82 11.21 16.89
C ILE A 85 -13.34 10.88 16.70
N PRO A 86 -12.77 9.92 17.47
CA PRO A 86 -11.37 9.53 17.29
C PRO A 86 -11.16 8.94 15.90
N CYS A 87 -10.04 9.30 15.25
CA CYS A 87 -9.66 8.84 13.92
C CYS A 87 -8.28 8.18 13.96
N ILE A 88 -8.08 7.09 13.19
CA ILE A 88 -6.79 6.45 12.95
C ILE A 88 -6.62 6.25 11.46
N ILE A 89 -5.48 6.67 10.91
CA ILE A 89 -5.09 6.41 9.52
C ILE A 89 -4.21 5.16 9.45
N LEU A 90 -4.48 4.29 8.49
CA LEU A 90 -3.63 3.13 8.19
C LEU A 90 -2.82 3.38 6.91
N TRP A 91 -1.64 2.77 6.80
CA TRP A 91 -0.72 2.82 5.66
C TRP A 91 0.06 4.13 5.49
N GLU A 92 -0.55 5.25 5.74
CA GLU A 92 0.07 6.57 5.61
C GLU A 92 0.86 6.92 6.87
N VAL A 93 1.91 7.72 6.69
CA VAL A 93 2.67 8.36 7.78
C VAL A 93 2.65 9.86 7.49
N PRO A 94 1.53 10.55 7.82
CA PRO A 94 1.34 11.93 7.37
C PRO A 94 2.28 12.92 8.07
N ASP A 95 2.09 13.11 9.34
CA ASP A 95 2.90 13.96 10.23
C ASP A 95 2.57 13.64 11.71
N GLU A 96 3.26 14.27 12.63
CA GLU A 96 3.09 14.06 14.07
C GLU A 96 1.75 14.55 14.64
N SER A 97 0.94 15.28 13.86
CA SER A 97 -0.34 15.83 14.31
C SER A 97 -1.52 14.88 14.19
N VAL A 98 -1.34 13.72 13.56
CA VAL A 98 -2.41 12.73 13.34
C VAL A 98 -2.09 11.37 13.93
N ASN A 99 -3.13 10.59 14.19
CA ASN A 99 -2.99 9.22 14.66
C ASN A 99 -2.86 8.28 13.48
N TYR A 100 -1.81 7.46 13.47
CA TYR A 100 -1.58 6.51 12.40
C TYR A 100 -0.99 5.18 12.88
N ILE A 101 -1.25 4.15 12.09
CA ILE A 101 -0.53 2.87 12.11
C ILE A 101 -0.10 2.63 10.68
N GLY A 102 1.17 2.80 10.39
CA GLY A 102 1.72 2.77 9.03
C GLY A 102 2.93 1.86 8.91
N ILE A 103 3.53 1.91 7.74
CA ILE A 103 4.82 1.30 7.42
C ILE A 103 5.76 2.37 6.87
N ASP A 104 7.06 2.17 7.01
CA ASP A 104 8.05 3.00 6.32
C ASP A 104 8.08 2.63 4.84
N ASN A 105 7.25 3.34 4.05
CA ASN A 105 7.10 3.12 2.62
C ASN A 105 8.41 3.38 1.85
N ALA A 106 9.17 4.42 2.25
CA ALA A 106 10.44 4.75 1.60
C ALA A 106 11.48 3.65 1.84
N ARG A 107 11.62 3.21 3.09
CA ARG A 107 12.54 2.12 3.47
C ARG A 107 12.17 0.79 2.80
N SER A 108 10.88 0.47 2.71
CA SER A 108 10.41 -0.76 2.08
C SER A 108 10.81 -0.81 0.59
N ILE A 109 10.62 0.29 -0.13
CA ILE A 109 11.04 0.40 -1.53
C ILE A 109 12.56 0.41 -1.65
N TYR A 110 13.26 1.13 -0.77
CA TYR A 110 14.71 1.13 -0.72
C TYR A 110 15.26 -0.31 -0.61
N THR A 111 14.71 -1.11 0.30
CA THR A 111 15.10 -2.51 0.51
C THR A 111 14.90 -3.37 -0.74
N SER A 112 13.74 -3.24 -1.40
CA SER A 112 13.42 -4.01 -2.60
C SER A 112 14.34 -3.67 -3.77
N VAL A 113 14.57 -2.38 -4.02
CA VAL A 113 15.43 -1.92 -5.12
C VAL A 113 16.89 -2.24 -4.82
N LYS A 114 17.34 -2.08 -3.57
CA LYS A 114 18.69 -2.46 -3.16
C LYS A 114 18.96 -3.95 -3.41
N TYR A 115 17.99 -4.82 -3.10
CA TYR A 115 18.08 -6.24 -3.41
C TYR A 115 18.25 -6.49 -4.92
N LEU A 116 17.50 -5.79 -5.78
CA LEU A 116 17.66 -5.90 -7.24
C LEU A 116 19.04 -5.39 -7.71
N ILE A 117 19.52 -4.28 -7.12
CA ILE A 117 20.86 -3.74 -7.42
C ILE A 117 21.95 -4.75 -7.00
N ASP A 118 21.79 -5.42 -5.86
CA ASP A 118 22.75 -6.44 -5.39
C ASP A 118 22.76 -7.71 -6.26
N LEU A 119 21.70 -7.94 -7.03
CA LEU A 119 21.64 -8.94 -8.10
C LEU A 119 22.27 -8.47 -9.42
N GLY A 120 22.80 -7.24 -9.47
CA GLY A 120 23.50 -6.65 -10.62
C GLY A 120 22.63 -5.80 -11.54
N HIS A 121 21.33 -5.61 -11.22
CA HIS A 121 20.46 -4.78 -12.05
C HIS A 121 20.78 -3.28 -11.88
N LYS A 122 20.94 -2.57 -13.00
CA LYS A 122 21.15 -1.12 -13.04
C LYS A 122 19.99 -0.38 -13.73
N ARG A 123 19.27 -1.05 -14.63
CA ARG A 123 18.07 -0.54 -15.27
C ARG A 123 16.83 -1.21 -14.65
N ILE A 124 16.21 -0.52 -13.71
CA ILE A 124 15.10 -1.05 -12.91
C ILE A 124 13.86 -0.23 -13.21
N GLY A 125 12.84 -0.84 -13.82
CA GLY A 125 11.54 -0.22 -14.01
C GLY A 125 10.77 -0.10 -12.69
N PHE A 126 9.95 0.93 -12.54
CA PHE A 126 9.12 1.11 -11.36
C PHE A 126 7.66 1.36 -11.75
N LEU A 127 6.80 0.39 -11.48
CA LEU A 127 5.35 0.52 -11.57
C LEU A 127 4.83 1.05 -10.25
N VAL A 128 4.62 2.35 -10.18
CA VAL A 128 4.19 3.07 -8.98
C VAL A 128 2.67 3.30 -9.00
N GLY A 129 2.06 3.53 -7.84
CA GLY A 129 0.67 3.93 -7.72
C GLY A 129 0.39 5.30 -8.33
N PRO A 130 -0.89 5.70 -8.46
CA PRO A 130 -1.23 7.04 -8.92
C PRO A 130 -0.49 8.10 -8.11
N MET A 131 0.18 9.03 -8.80
CA MET A 131 0.94 10.14 -8.21
C MET A 131 0.00 11.26 -7.72
N THR A 132 -1.15 10.88 -7.20
CA THR A 132 -2.09 11.74 -6.51
C THR A 132 -1.63 12.01 -5.08
N CYS A 133 -2.46 12.63 -4.28
CA CYS A 133 -2.11 13.10 -2.95
C CYS A 133 -1.90 11.99 -1.88
N ALA A 134 -1.79 10.73 -2.24
CA ALA A 134 -1.49 9.67 -1.29
C ALA A 134 -0.02 9.72 -0.85
N ARG A 135 0.23 9.99 0.42
CA ARG A 135 1.57 10.15 0.98
C ARG A 135 2.47 8.93 0.71
N ARG A 136 1.94 7.71 0.88
CA ARG A 136 2.69 6.47 0.60
C ARG A 136 3.28 6.40 -0.81
N THR A 137 2.60 6.96 -1.83
CA THR A 137 3.10 6.96 -3.21
C THR A 137 4.32 7.88 -3.35
N ILE A 138 4.27 9.05 -2.70
CA ILE A 138 5.38 10.01 -2.66
C ILE A 138 6.58 9.37 -1.95
N ASP A 139 6.38 8.81 -0.76
CA ASP A 139 7.43 8.17 0.03
C ASP A 139 8.08 7.00 -0.73
N ARG A 140 7.30 6.18 -1.43
CA ARG A 140 7.79 5.10 -2.29
C ARG A 140 8.67 5.62 -3.41
N MET A 141 8.27 6.71 -4.07
CA MET A 141 9.08 7.35 -5.12
C MET A 141 10.38 7.94 -4.55
N GLU A 142 10.33 8.54 -3.37
CA GLU A 142 11.52 9.06 -2.68
C GLU A 142 12.49 7.92 -2.33
N GLY A 143 11.99 6.80 -1.79
CA GLY A 143 12.79 5.60 -1.53
C GLY A 143 13.46 5.04 -2.77
N TYR A 144 12.74 4.98 -3.90
CA TYR A 144 13.29 4.55 -5.18
C TYR A 144 14.41 5.49 -5.66
N LYS A 145 14.18 6.80 -5.68
CA LYS A 145 15.19 7.77 -6.09
C LYS A 145 16.42 7.74 -5.20
N LYS A 146 16.19 7.62 -3.88
CA LYS A 146 17.28 7.58 -2.90
C LYS A 146 18.21 6.37 -3.12
N VAL A 147 17.66 5.18 -3.26
CA VAL A 147 18.49 3.97 -3.43
C VAL A 147 19.28 4.00 -4.75
N LEU A 148 18.72 4.54 -5.83
CA LEU A 148 19.46 4.73 -7.08
C LEU A 148 20.63 5.67 -6.88
N ALA A 149 20.42 6.84 -6.26
CA ALA A 149 21.45 7.83 -5.98
C ALA A 149 22.57 7.26 -5.10
N ASP A 150 22.21 6.57 -4.01
CA ASP A 150 23.15 5.95 -3.07
C ASP A 150 24.04 4.88 -3.74
N ASN A 151 23.60 4.31 -4.88
CA ASN A 151 24.35 3.31 -5.64
C ASN A 151 24.91 3.84 -6.98
N GLY A 152 24.90 5.16 -7.19
CA GLY A 152 25.46 5.79 -8.39
C GLY A 152 24.71 5.47 -9.69
N ILE A 153 23.44 5.11 -9.61
CA ILE A 153 22.58 4.81 -10.76
C ILE A 153 21.76 6.08 -11.08
N PRO A 154 21.82 6.62 -12.30
CA PRO A 154 21.04 7.79 -12.67
C PRO A 154 19.54 7.47 -12.70
N PHE A 155 18.72 8.40 -12.19
CA PHE A 155 17.26 8.32 -12.32
C PHE A 155 16.83 8.52 -13.77
N ASP A 156 16.07 7.57 -14.30
CA ASP A 156 15.52 7.61 -15.65
C ASP A 156 13.99 7.68 -15.59
N PRO A 157 13.35 8.81 -15.97
CA PRO A 157 11.90 8.93 -15.94
C PRO A 157 11.17 8.01 -16.93
N GLU A 158 11.86 7.50 -17.97
CA GLU A 158 11.27 6.53 -18.89
C GLU A 158 10.98 5.18 -18.22
N LEU A 159 11.64 4.90 -17.10
CA LEU A 159 11.44 3.68 -16.31
C LEU A 159 10.32 3.80 -15.27
N ILE A 160 9.54 4.89 -15.28
CA ILE A 160 8.45 5.10 -14.33
C ILE A 160 7.11 4.99 -15.06
N ARG A 161 6.19 4.18 -14.51
CA ARG A 161 4.79 4.14 -14.94
C ARG A 161 3.88 4.22 -13.70
N SER A 162 2.97 5.18 -13.71
CA SER A 162 2.00 5.39 -12.63
C SER A 162 0.68 4.74 -13.01
N GLN A 163 0.21 3.78 -12.21
CA GLN A 163 -1.00 3.01 -12.48
C GLN A 163 -1.74 2.63 -11.19
N PRO A 164 -3.08 2.62 -11.19
CA PRO A 164 -3.83 2.00 -10.11
C PRO A 164 -3.62 0.48 -10.06
N PRO A 165 -3.91 -0.17 -8.90
CA PRO A 165 -3.77 -1.62 -8.75
C PRO A 165 -4.63 -2.38 -9.76
N SER A 166 -3.98 -3.08 -10.71
CA SER A 166 -4.67 -3.85 -11.76
C SER A 166 -3.71 -4.80 -12.48
N TYR A 167 -4.14 -6.04 -12.68
CA TYR A 167 -3.40 -6.99 -13.52
C TYR A 167 -3.25 -6.47 -14.96
N LEU A 168 -4.33 -5.92 -15.53
CA LEU A 168 -4.32 -5.40 -16.90
C LEU A 168 -3.34 -4.24 -17.06
N LEU A 169 -3.37 -3.28 -16.14
CA LEU A 169 -2.51 -2.10 -16.21
C LEU A 169 -1.04 -2.45 -15.94
N GLY A 170 -0.76 -3.43 -15.09
CA GLY A 170 0.58 -4.00 -14.92
C GLY A 170 1.11 -4.61 -16.22
N LYS A 171 0.26 -5.39 -16.91
CA LYS A 171 0.58 -5.97 -18.22
C LYS A 171 0.83 -4.90 -19.28
N GLU A 172 -0.01 -3.89 -19.39
CA GLU A 172 0.13 -2.79 -20.35
C GLU A 172 1.39 -1.97 -20.09
N SER A 173 1.67 -1.65 -18.84
CA SER A 173 2.86 -0.91 -18.43
C SER A 173 4.15 -1.68 -18.75
N MET A 174 4.16 -2.99 -18.50
CA MET A 174 5.31 -3.83 -18.84
C MET A 174 5.50 -3.93 -20.36
N ARG A 175 4.43 -4.07 -21.13
CA ARG A 175 4.49 -4.01 -22.60
C ARG A 175 5.09 -2.70 -23.11
N ALA A 176 4.80 -1.57 -22.44
CA ALA A 176 5.40 -0.29 -22.78
C ALA A 176 6.91 -0.27 -22.46
N PHE A 177 7.34 -0.86 -21.33
CA PHE A 177 8.75 -1.01 -21.02
C PHE A 177 9.51 -1.89 -22.03
N LEU A 178 8.91 -2.99 -22.47
CA LEU A 178 9.50 -3.90 -23.46
C LEU A 178 9.71 -3.23 -24.84
N LYS A 179 9.03 -2.12 -25.14
CA LYS A 179 9.17 -1.36 -26.38
C LYS A 179 10.27 -0.28 -26.30
N LEU A 180 10.87 -0.04 -25.14
CA LEU A 180 11.97 0.91 -25.02
C LEU A 180 13.17 0.40 -25.82
N GLN A 181 14.01 1.32 -26.30
CA GLN A 181 15.25 0.95 -27.00
C GLN A 181 16.17 0.13 -26.12
N ASP A 182 16.22 0.44 -24.81
CA ASP A 182 16.92 -0.31 -23.79
C ASP A 182 15.96 -0.65 -22.65
N PRO A 183 15.27 -1.82 -22.70
CA PRO A 183 14.30 -2.21 -21.70
C PRO A 183 14.91 -2.42 -20.32
N PRO A 184 14.14 -2.30 -19.21
CA PRO A 184 14.62 -2.62 -17.88
C PRO A 184 14.92 -4.12 -17.76
N THR A 185 15.97 -4.45 -17.00
CA THR A 185 16.32 -5.83 -16.66
C THR A 185 15.64 -6.33 -15.40
N ALA A 186 15.05 -5.42 -14.62
CA ALA A 186 14.21 -5.73 -13.48
C ALA A 186 13.08 -4.72 -13.37
N VAL A 187 11.96 -5.12 -12.77
CA VAL A 187 10.81 -4.24 -12.52
C VAL A 187 10.35 -4.41 -11.08
N LEU A 188 10.28 -3.30 -10.34
CA LEU A 188 9.59 -3.21 -9.06
C LEU A 188 8.15 -2.75 -9.28
N CYS A 189 7.22 -3.41 -8.63
CA CYS A 189 5.79 -3.07 -8.65
C CYS A 189 5.32 -2.74 -7.23
N VAL A 190 4.56 -1.64 -7.06
CA VAL A 190 4.06 -1.22 -5.73
C VAL A 190 2.91 -2.09 -5.20
N ASN A 191 2.53 -3.12 -5.93
CA ASN A 191 1.61 -4.15 -5.49
C ASN A 191 1.74 -5.41 -6.36
N ASP A 192 1.27 -6.52 -5.83
CA ASP A 192 1.38 -7.82 -6.49
C ASP A 192 0.46 -7.95 -7.73
N TYR A 193 -0.65 -7.20 -7.80
CA TYR A 193 -1.49 -7.19 -9.01
C TYR A 193 -0.73 -6.66 -10.22
N LEU A 194 -0.01 -5.54 -10.05
CA LEU A 194 0.84 -5.00 -11.11
C LEU A 194 1.98 -5.96 -11.47
N ALA A 195 2.59 -6.61 -10.46
CA ALA A 195 3.67 -7.57 -10.65
C ALA A 195 3.21 -8.81 -11.46
N ILE A 196 2.08 -9.40 -11.10
CA ILE A 196 1.51 -10.54 -11.83
C ILE A 196 1.15 -10.13 -13.27
N GLY A 197 0.60 -8.93 -13.46
CA GLY A 197 0.35 -8.38 -14.79
C GLY A 197 1.64 -8.20 -15.61
N ALA A 198 2.70 -7.70 -14.99
CA ALA A 198 4.00 -7.54 -15.62
C ALA A 198 4.61 -8.89 -16.03
N ILE A 199 4.57 -9.90 -15.15
CA ILE A 199 5.04 -11.27 -15.46
C ILE A 199 4.28 -11.82 -16.68
N ARG A 200 2.97 -11.62 -16.74
CA ARG A 200 2.16 -12.05 -17.88
C ARG A 200 2.60 -11.40 -19.19
N ALA A 201 2.94 -10.11 -19.19
CA ALA A 201 3.42 -9.42 -20.39
C ALA A 201 4.79 -9.93 -20.84
N ILE A 202 5.70 -10.18 -19.90
CA ILE A 202 7.04 -10.74 -20.15
C ILE A 202 6.90 -12.12 -20.82
N THR A 203 6.09 -13.00 -20.25
CA THR A 203 5.85 -14.35 -20.78
C THR A 203 5.20 -14.32 -22.19
N GLU A 204 4.23 -13.43 -22.41
CA GLU A 204 3.60 -13.28 -23.73
C GLU A 204 4.55 -12.72 -24.80
N ALA A 205 5.61 -12.02 -24.41
CA ALA A 205 6.67 -11.58 -25.30
C ALA A 205 7.73 -12.67 -25.58
N GLY A 206 7.55 -13.88 -25.05
CA GLY A 206 8.50 -14.99 -25.19
C GLY A 206 9.73 -14.89 -24.29
N LEU A 207 9.69 -13.99 -23.30
CA LEU A 207 10.77 -13.80 -22.32
C LEU A 207 10.47 -14.56 -21.02
N SER A 208 11.48 -14.85 -20.25
CA SER A 208 11.43 -15.62 -19.01
C SER A 208 11.65 -14.74 -17.77
N VAL A 209 10.94 -15.10 -16.68
CA VAL A 209 11.13 -14.53 -15.35
C VAL A 209 11.68 -15.62 -14.43
N PRO A 210 12.83 -15.42 -13.78
CA PRO A 210 13.62 -14.18 -13.69
C PRO A 210 14.72 -14.03 -14.76
N GLU A 211 14.91 -15.03 -15.65
CA GLU A 211 16.12 -15.18 -16.48
C GLU A 211 16.36 -13.99 -17.41
N ASP A 212 15.33 -13.39 -17.98
CA ASP A 212 15.44 -12.22 -18.84
C ASP A 212 15.09 -10.93 -18.11
N ILE A 213 14.07 -10.96 -17.27
CA ILE A 213 13.62 -9.80 -16.49
C ILE A 213 13.19 -10.26 -15.09
N SER A 214 13.79 -9.68 -14.06
CA SER A 214 13.38 -9.87 -12.68
C SER A 214 12.12 -9.05 -12.35
N VAL A 215 11.21 -9.60 -11.53
CA VAL A 215 10.01 -8.90 -11.08
C VAL A 215 9.87 -9.01 -9.57
N CYS A 216 9.74 -7.86 -8.90
CA CYS A 216 9.49 -7.76 -7.46
C CYS A 216 8.15 -7.08 -7.22
N GLY A 217 7.33 -7.66 -6.35
CA GLY A 217 6.02 -7.15 -5.93
C GLY A 217 6.05 -6.42 -4.59
N PHE A 218 4.85 -6.11 -4.11
CA PHE A 218 4.61 -5.47 -2.81
C PHE A 218 3.23 -5.90 -2.31
N ASP A 219 3.09 -6.14 -1.02
CA ASP A 219 1.99 -6.59 -0.18
C ASP A 219 2.08 -8.07 0.22
N ASP A 220 2.70 -8.93 -0.58
CA ASP A 220 2.78 -10.38 -0.39
C ASP A 220 1.39 -11.02 -0.19
N ILE A 221 0.48 -10.73 -1.13
CA ILE A 221 -0.86 -11.34 -1.12
C ILE A 221 -0.78 -12.85 -1.31
N ASP A 222 -1.78 -13.59 -0.84
CA ASP A 222 -1.77 -15.06 -0.81
C ASP A 222 -1.34 -15.71 -2.12
N ILE A 223 -1.80 -15.19 -3.26
CA ILE A 223 -1.44 -15.73 -4.58
C ILE A 223 0.05 -15.61 -4.90
N ALA A 224 0.79 -14.69 -4.26
CA ALA A 224 2.21 -14.47 -4.53
C ALA A 224 3.06 -15.74 -4.32
N ALA A 225 2.74 -16.50 -3.27
CA ALA A 225 3.43 -17.76 -2.96
C ALA A 225 3.09 -18.90 -3.93
N TYR A 226 1.89 -18.88 -4.49
CA TYR A 226 1.35 -19.96 -5.36
C TYR A 226 1.43 -19.61 -6.84
N PHE A 227 1.81 -18.39 -7.19
CA PHE A 227 2.01 -18.00 -8.58
C PHE A 227 3.18 -18.78 -9.22
N ASN A 228 3.22 -18.86 -10.54
CA ASN A 228 4.33 -19.53 -11.24
C ASN A 228 5.04 -18.59 -12.20
N PRO A 229 6.32 -18.25 -11.94
CA PRO A 229 7.11 -18.59 -10.74
C PRO A 229 6.61 -17.86 -9.48
N PRO A 230 6.84 -18.42 -8.25
CA PRO A 230 6.46 -17.77 -7.00
C PRO A 230 7.07 -16.37 -6.87
N LEU A 231 6.23 -15.37 -6.57
CA LEU A 231 6.57 -13.95 -6.62
C LEU A 231 7.39 -13.51 -5.40
N THR A 232 8.56 -12.94 -5.65
CA THR A 232 9.32 -12.16 -4.66
C THR A 232 8.55 -10.87 -4.37
N SER A 233 8.23 -10.60 -3.11
CA SER A 233 7.39 -9.47 -2.74
C SER A 233 7.75 -8.93 -1.34
N ILE A 234 7.44 -7.66 -1.10
CA ILE A 234 7.46 -7.10 0.26
C ILE A 234 6.20 -7.54 0.99
N LYS A 235 6.36 -8.26 2.08
CA LYS A 235 5.28 -8.60 2.99
C LYS A 235 4.93 -7.40 3.86
N THR A 236 3.66 -7.02 3.83
CA THR A 236 3.09 -5.95 4.67
C THR A 236 2.24 -6.56 5.79
N PRO A 237 2.30 -6.04 7.03
CA PRO A 237 1.59 -6.58 8.19
C PRO A 237 0.11 -6.16 8.21
N CYS A 238 -0.62 -6.38 7.10
CA CYS A 238 -1.99 -5.89 6.92
C CYS A 238 -2.96 -6.36 8.02
N TYR A 239 -2.89 -7.65 8.38
CA TYR A 239 -3.77 -8.20 9.40
C TYR A 239 -3.49 -7.58 10.78
N GLU A 240 -2.21 -7.53 11.16
CA GLU A 240 -1.77 -6.93 12.42
C GLU A 240 -2.14 -5.44 12.51
N MET A 241 -1.93 -4.69 11.43
CA MET A 241 -2.31 -3.28 11.31
C MET A 241 -3.80 -3.07 11.58
N GLY A 242 -4.66 -3.86 10.94
CA GLY A 242 -6.11 -3.79 11.13
C GLY A 242 -6.55 -4.18 12.55
N GLN A 243 -6.00 -5.27 13.09
CA GLN A 243 -6.29 -5.74 14.44
C GLN A 243 -5.86 -4.71 15.50
N MET A 244 -4.68 -4.14 15.35
CA MET A 244 -4.14 -3.12 16.24
C MET A 244 -5.00 -1.85 16.22
N ALA A 245 -5.40 -1.39 15.03
CA ALA A 245 -6.26 -0.22 14.88
C ALA A 245 -7.61 -0.41 15.58
N ALA A 246 -8.26 -1.56 15.40
CA ALA A 246 -9.53 -1.85 16.05
C ALA A 246 -9.41 -1.90 17.58
N ASN A 247 -8.40 -2.57 18.11
CA ASN A 247 -8.19 -2.64 19.56
C ASN A 247 -7.94 -1.27 20.18
N ILE A 248 -7.10 -0.45 19.56
CA ILE A 248 -6.79 0.90 20.04
C ILE A 248 -8.03 1.79 19.95
N MET A 249 -8.78 1.73 18.83
CA MET A 249 -10.01 2.49 18.65
C MET A 249 -11.04 2.15 19.71
N ILE A 250 -11.29 0.87 19.95
CA ILE A 250 -12.25 0.41 20.98
C ILE A 250 -11.82 0.91 22.36
N SER A 251 -10.55 0.77 22.71
CA SER A 251 -10.02 1.23 24.00
C SER A 251 -10.19 2.74 24.17
N ALA A 252 -9.99 3.53 23.13
CA ALA A 252 -10.21 4.98 23.18
C ALA A 252 -11.68 5.35 23.36
N ILE A 253 -12.60 4.65 22.69
CA ILE A 253 -14.04 4.83 22.85
C ILE A 253 -14.47 4.48 24.28
N GLU A 254 -13.96 3.38 24.84
CA GLU A 254 -14.30 2.91 26.19
C GLU A 254 -13.77 3.85 27.28
N SER A 255 -12.54 4.28 27.18
CA SER A 255 -11.86 5.12 28.18
C SER A 255 -12.18 6.61 28.05
N GLN A 256 -12.72 7.06 26.90
CA GLN A 256 -12.91 8.48 26.57
C GLN A 256 -11.61 9.30 26.59
N THR A 257 -10.50 8.66 26.35
CA THR A 257 -9.19 9.34 26.27
C THR A 257 -8.90 9.73 24.83
N PRO A 258 -8.29 10.92 24.60
CA PRO A 258 -7.81 11.27 23.28
C PRO A 258 -6.81 10.23 22.76
N LEU A 259 -6.91 9.90 21.48
CA LEU A 259 -5.94 9.05 20.82
C LEU A 259 -4.57 9.77 20.75
N LYS A 260 -3.50 9.01 21.00
CA LYS A 260 -2.12 9.40 20.71
C LYS A 260 -1.41 8.15 20.20
N VAL A 261 -1.50 7.92 18.90
CA VAL A 261 -1.07 6.69 18.27
C VAL A 261 -0.24 7.00 17.04
N GLN A 262 1.01 6.59 17.07
CA GLN A 262 1.96 6.75 15.98
C GLN A 262 2.84 5.50 15.95
N TYR A 263 2.39 4.48 15.20
CA TYR A 263 3.11 3.22 15.09
C TYR A 263 3.60 3.01 13.67
N LEU A 264 4.86 2.63 13.55
CA LEU A 264 5.45 2.07 12.33
C LEU A 264 5.63 0.57 12.54
N LEU A 265 5.02 -0.21 11.66
CA LEU A 265 5.18 -1.66 11.60
C LEU A 265 6.26 -2.00 10.58
N ASP A 266 7.03 -3.05 10.87
CA ASP A 266 8.07 -3.50 9.96
C ASP A 266 7.49 -4.24 8.75
N THR A 267 8.20 -4.13 7.63
CA THR A 267 7.96 -4.91 6.42
C THR A 267 9.13 -5.86 6.19
N GLU A 268 8.88 -6.95 5.46
CA GLU A 268 9.89 -7.97 5.18
C GLU A 268 9.93 -8.27 3.68
N LEU A 269 11.12 -8.36 3.09
CA LEU A 269 11.28 -8.84 1.72
C LEU A 269 11.25 -10.37 1.70
N ILE A 270 10.21 -10.94 1.14
CA ILE A 270 10.08 -12.38 0.94
C ILE A 270 10.65 -12.75 -0.42
N VAL A 271 11.86 -13.25 -0.39
CA VAL A 271 12.57 -13.69 -1.61
C VAL A 271 12.02 -15.05 -2.07
N ARG A 272 11.57 -15.09 -3.34
CA ARG A 272 11.09 -16.32 -3.99
C ARG A 272 11.83 -16.53 -5.33
N ARG A 273 11.09 -16.73 -6.44
CA ARG A 273 11.67 -17.17 -7.72
C ARG A 273 11.55 -16.16 -8.87
N THR A 274 10.98 -14.99 -8.67
CA THR A 274 10.81 -13.98 -9.73
C THR A 274 11.96 -12.99 -9.84
N CYS A 275 12.97 -13.10 -8.99
CA CYS A 275 14.18 -12.26 -9.06
C CYS A 275 15.43 -13.16 -9.15
N GLY A 276 16.34 -12.81 -10.04
CA GLY A 276 17.59 -13.51 -10.29
C GLY A 276 18.72 -12.55 -10.63
N ARG A 277 19.95 -13.05 -10.77
CA ARG A 277 21.07 -12.23 -11.21
C ARG A 277 20.86 -11.76 -12.65
N VAL A 278 21.25 -10.50 -12.92
CA VAL A 278 21.25 -9.98 -14.28
C VAL A 278 22.15 -10.84 -15.17
N LYS A 279 21.67 -11.19 -16.38
CA LYS A 279 22.51 -11.85 -17.38
C LYS A 279 23.62 -10.89 -17.82
N GLU A 280 24.87 -11.32 -17.77
CA GLU A 280 25.96 -10.64 -18.46
C GLU A 280 25.69 -10.71 -19.99
N LYS A 281 25.68 -9.54 -20.63
CA LYS A 281 25.50 -9.43 -22.10
C LYS A 281 26.80 -9.76 -22.82
#